data_78a71054488be355c1b8d1045a0ac938
#
_entry.id   78a71054488be355c1b8d1045a0ac938
#
_cell.length_a   1.000
_cell.length_b   1.000
_cell.length_c   1.000
_cell.angle_alpha   90.00
_cell.angle_beta   90.00
_cell.angle_gamma   90.00
#
_symmetry.space_group_name_H-M   'P 1'
#
loop_
_entity.id
_entity.type
_entity.pdbx_description
1 polymer ?
#
loop_
_entity_poly.entity_id
_entity_poly.type
_entity_poly.pdbx_seq_one_letter_code
_entity_poly.pdbx_strand_id
1 'polypeptide(L)'
;RLGQRKGMLIGSIGGIVMNVLLALLWLFGDATTMVNAKGGLAFGIFTILHIILSIAATGFTGLSGSIVIPMTADCADYEVYRSGRYVPGLMGTLFSFVDKLISSLAPLIAGLLFAMVGFKDTLPDVNTPYTPSLHYVGVFLCYGIVILGLICNLVAMKYYPLTKEKMEEIQTEIARIKAQNLQNTETA
;
A
#
# COMPACT_ATOMS: atom_id res chain seq x y z
N ARG A 1 2.78 14.54 -17.57
CA ARG A 1 2.62 14.35 -16.12
C ARG A 1 1.44 13.40 -15.91
N LEU A 2 1.72 12.24 -15.35
CA LEU A 2 0.72 11.22 -15.02
C LEU A 2 -0.17 11.73 -13.88
N GLY A 3 -1.49 11.67 -14.03
CA GLY A 3 -2.41 11.98 -12.92
C GLY A 3 -2.30 10.94 -11.79
N GLN A 4 -2.75 11.29 -10.57
CA GLN A 4 -2.64 10.43 -9.38
C GLN A 4 -3.24 9.03 -9.60
N ARG A 5 -4.41 8.95 -10.24
CA ARG A 5 -5.07 7.68 -10.58
C ARG A 5 -4.19 6.76 -11.44
N LYS A 6 -3.52 7.30 -12.48
CA LYS A 6 -2.63 6.50 -13.34
C LYS A 6 -1.37 6.06 -12.59
N GLY A 7 -0.80 6.94 -11.76
CA GLY A 7 0.36 6.60 -10.91
C GLY A 7 0.03 5.46 -9.93
N MET A 8 -1.13 5.52 -9.28
CA MET A 8 -1.62 4.48 -8.38
C MET A 8 -1.81 3.14 -9.11
N LEU A 9 -2.39 3.14 -10.31
CA LEU A 9 -2.57 1.93 -11.12
C LEU A 9 -1.22 1.30 -11.52
N ILE A 10 -0.27 2.11 -11.98
CA ILE A 10 1.08 1.64 -12.35
C ILE A 10 1.79 1.05 -11.13
N GLY A 11 1.77 1.75 -9.99
CA GLY A 11 2.38 1.27 -8.76
C GLY A 11 1.75 -0.04 -8.27
N SER A 12 0.42 -0.15 -8.32
CA SER A 12 -0.28 -1.36 -7.87
C SER A 12 -0.04 -2.55 -8.80
N ILE A 13 -0.13 -2.35 -10.12
CA ILE A 13 0.13 -3.45 -11.09
C ILE A 13 1.59 -3.89 -11.03
N GLY A 14 2.53 -2.95 -11.04
CA GLY A 14 3.95 -3.26 -10.91
C GLY A 14 4.27 -3.94 -9.56
N GLY A 15 3.67 -3.46 -8.47
CA GLY A 15 3.79 -4.08 -7.16
C GLY A 15 3.26 -5.52 -7.12
N ILE A 16 2.10 -5.79 -7.72
CA ILE A 16 1.55 -7.16 -7.82
C ILE A 16 2.52 -8.06 -8.57
N VAL A 17 2.98 -7.65 -9.75
CA VAL A 17 3.88 -8.46 -10.58
C VAL A 17 5.17 -8.80 -9.81
N MET A 18 5.80 -7.81 -9.16
CA MET A 18 7.04 -8.03 -8.43
C MET A 18 6.83 -8.91 -7.18
N ASN A 19 5.74 -8.72 -6.44
CA ASN A 19 5.44 -9.56 -5.27
C ASN A 19 5.04 -10.99 -5.66
N VAL A 20 4.39 -11.20 -6.81
CA VAL A 20 4.14 -12.54 -7.35
C VAL A 20 5.46 -13.23 -7.72
N LEU A 21 6.39 -12.52 -8.39
CA LEU A 21 7.70 -13.07 -8.71
C LEU A 21 8.50 -13.41 -7.44
N LEU A 22 8.43 -12.59 -6.41
CA LEU A 22 9.04 -12.87 -5.10
C LEU A 22 8.41 -14.09 -4.44
N ALA A 23 7.07 -14.18 -4.42
CA ALA A 23 6.38 -15.34 -3.88
C ALA A 23 6.78 -16.63 -4.61
N LEU A 24 6.85 -16.61 -5.96
CA LEU A 24 7.31 -17.74 -6.75
C LEU A 24 8.77 -18.09 -6.47
N LEU A 25 9.64 -17.09 -6.34
CA LEU A 25 11.04 -17.30 -6.00
C LEU A 25 11.18 -18.01 -4.65
N TRP A 26 10.38 -17.66 -3.65
CA TRP A 26 10.40 -18.31 -2.34
C TRP A 26 9.71 -19.68 -2.31
N LEU A 27 8.69 -19.89 -3.13
CA LEU A 27 7.99 -21.18 -3.20
C LEU A 27 8.79 -22.26 -3.95
N PHE A 28 9.54 -21.86 -4.97
CA PHE A 28 10.26 -22.81 -5.85
C PHE A 28 11.77 -22.74 -5.72
N GLY A 29 12.30 -21.68 -5.13
CA GLY A 29 13.74 -21.49 -4.93
C GLY A 29 14.23 -22.09 -3.62
N ASP A 30 15.53 -22.33 -3.56
CA ASP A 30 16.18 -22.84 -2.36
C ASP A 30 16.70 -21.69 -1.50
N ALA A 31 15.92 -21.28 -0.51
CA ALA A 31 16.25 -20.21 0.41
C ALA A 31 17.48 -20.53 1.30
N THR A 32 17.86 -21.81 1.46
CA THR A 32 19.03 -22.20 2.24
C THR A 32 20.32 -21.67 1.64
N THR A 33 20.33 -21.42 0.33
CA THR A 33 21.47 -20.83 -0.40
C THR A 33 21.75 -19.36 -0.04
N MET A 34 20.84 -18.69 0.69
CA MET A 34 21.07 -17.32 1.18
C MET A 34 22.06 -17.26 2.36
N VAL A 35 22.28 -18.37 3.05
CA VAL A 35 23.12 -18.41 4.24
C VAL A 35 24.37 -19.26 3.95
N ASN A 36 25.56 -18.73 4.25
CA ASN A 36 26.79 -19.50 4.14
C ASN A 36 27.01 -20.35 5.41
N ALA A 37 27.96 -21.28 5.34
CA ALA A 37 28.29 -22.18 6.45
C ALA A 37 28.73 -21.48 7.75
N LYS A 38 29.02 -20.17 7.72
CA LYS A 38 29.40 -19.34 8.87
C LYS A 38 28.22 -18.49 9.40
N GLY A 39 27.01 -18.71 8.89
CA GLY A 39 25.80 -17.96 9.29
C GLY A 39 25.70 -16.55 8.70
N GLY A 40 26.56 -16.18 7.75
CA GLY A 40 26.49 -14.91 7.02
C GLY A 40 25.74 -15.02 5.70
N LEU A 41 25.42 -13.87 5.08
CA LEU A 41 24.80 -13.82 3.76
C LEU A 41 25.71 -14.42 2.69
N ALA A 42 25.16 -15.34 1.91
CA ALA A 42 25.79 -15.87 0.70
C ALA A 42 25.24 -15.14 -0.54
N PHE A 43 26.15 -14.59 -1.35
CA PHE A 43 25.77 -13.90 -2.59
C PHE A 43 25.60 -14.89 -3.75
N GLY A 44 24.63 -15.79 -3.62
CA GLY A 44 24.19 -16.69 -4.69
C GLY A 44 23.17 -16.02 -5.63
N ILE A 45 22.85 -16.72 -6.71
CA ILE A 45 21.85 -16.25 -7.70
C ILE A 45 20.52 -15.96 -7.02
N PHE A 46 20.07 -16.83 -6.10
CA PHE A 46 18.85 -16.64 -5.33
C PHE A 46 18.86 -15.33 -4.56
N THR A 47 19.93 -15.05 -3.82
CA THR A 47 20.07 -13.83 -3.01
C THR A 47 20.07 -12.56 -3.88
N ILE A 48 20.81 -12.57 -4.98
CA ILE A 48 20.89 -11.43 -5.91
C ILE A 48 19.49 -11.17 -6.52
N LEU A 49 18.82 -12.22 -6.98
CA LEU A 49 17.49 -12.12 -7.58
C LEU A 49 16.47 -11.62 -6.56
N HIS A 50 16.52 -12.14 -5.32
CA HIS A 50 15.67 -11.68 -4.23
C HIS A 50 15.87 -10.18 -3.94
N ILE A 51 17.10 -9.70 -3.86
CA ILE A 51 17.41 -8.29 -3.60
C ILE A 51 16.86 -7.40 -4.73
N ILE A 52 17.11 -7.76 -5.99
CA ILE A 52 16.65 -6.97 -7.14
C ILE A 52 15.11 -6.90 -7.17
N LEU A 53 14.43 -8.03 -7.01
CA LEU A 53 12.97 -8.08 -7.00
C LEU A 53 12.39 -7.33 -5.80
N SER A 54 13.01 -7.42 -4.62
CA SER A 54 12.56 -6.71 -3.42
C SER A 54 12.68 -5.19 -3.56
N ILE A 55 13.77 -4.69 -4.13
CA ILE A 55 13.95 -3.27 -4.41
C ILE A 55 12.86 -2.80 -5.39
N ALA A 56 12.62 -3.55 -6.46
CA ALA A 56 11.58 -3.21 -7.44
C ALA A 56 10.18 -3.26 -6.82
N ALA A 57 9.86 -4.30 -6.04
CA ALA A 57 8.58 -4.45 -5.34
C ALA A 57 8.35 -3.28 -4.38
N THR A 58 9.35 -2.94 -3.55
CA THR A 58 9.27 -1.80 -2.63
C THR A 58 9.11 -0.48 -3.36
N GLY A 59 9.78 -0.29 -4.49
CA GLY A 59 9.64 0.91 -5.32
C GLY A 59 8.21 1.08 -5.84
N PHE A 60 7.61 0.03 -6.40
CA PHE A 60 6.23 0.08 -6.91
C PHE A 60 5.18 0.23 -5.80
N THR A 61 5.30 -0.51 -4.70
CA THR A 61 4.38 -0.39 -3.56
C THR A 61 4.50 0.95 -2.87
N GLY A 62 5.72 1.48 -2.73
CA GLY A 62 6.00 2.81 -2.19
C GLY A 62 5.42 3.93 -3.05
N LEU A 63 5.46 3.78 -4.38
CA LEU A 63 4.80 4.71 -5.30
C LEU A 63 3.29 4.78 -5.03
N SER A 64 2.62 3.63 -4.90
CA SER A 64 1.20 3.58 -4.55
C SER A 64 0.93 4.23 -3.19
N GLY A 65 1.71 3.93 -2.17
CA GLY A 65 1.56 4.50 -0.83
C GLY A 65 1.72 6.02 -0.78
N SER A 66 2.69 6.56 -1.54
CA SER A 66 2.97 8.00 -1.56
C SER A 66 1.83 8.83 -2.18
N ILE A 67 1.00 8.22 -3.04
CA ILE A 67 -0.11 8.91 -3.73
C ILE A 67 -1.35 9.04 -2.83
N VAL A 68 -1.49 8.23 -1.79
CA VAL A 68 -2.68 8.24 -0.92
C VAL A 68 -2.89 9.57 -0.21
N ILE A 69 -1.81 10.19 0.28
CA ILE A 69 -1.89 11.49 0.98
C ILE A 69 -2.42 12.62 0.07
N PRO A 70 -1.85 12.86 -1.13
CA PRO A 70 -2.43 13.81 -2.07
C PRO A 70 -3.87 13.49 -2.47
N MET A 71 -4.24 12.22 -2.61
CA MET A 71 -5.63 11.83 -2.91
C MET A 71 -6.59 12.19 -1.78
N THR A 72 -6.15 12.16 -0.53
CA THR A 72 -6.97 12.61 0.61
C THR A 72 -7.23 14.12 0.53
N ALA A 73 -6.24 14.91 0.10
CA ALA A 73 -6.42 16.34 -0.16
C ALA A 73 -7.41 16.60 -1.31
N ASP A 74 -7.32 15.84 -2.40
CA ASP A 74 -8.26 15.93 -3.53
C ASP A 74 -9.71 15.62 -3.09
N CYS A 75 -9.89 14.69 -2.16
CA CYS A 75 -11.22 14.41 -1.58
C CYS A 75 -11.76 15.61 -0.76
N ALA A 76 -10.88 16.33 -0.03
CA ALA A 76 -11.29 17.53 0.68
C ALA A 76 -11.69 18.66 -0.27
N ASP A 77 -10.94 18.86 -1.35
CA ASP A 77 -11.27 19.82 -2.40
C ASP A 77 -12.58 19.47 -3.13
N TYR A 78 -12.81 18.19 -3.39
CA TYR A 78 -14.07 17.72 -3.95
C TYR A 78 -15.26 18.00 -3.04
N GLU A 79 -15.12 17.89 -1.72
CA GLU A 79 -16.17 18.24 -0.77
C GLU A 79 -16.47 19.74 -0.77
N VAL A 80 -15.45 20.61 -0.89
CA VAL A 80 -15.65 22.05 -1.08
C VAL A 80 -16.47 22.34 -2.35
N TYR A 81 -16.11 21.70 -3.44
CA TYR A 81 -16.82 21.84 -4.73
C TYR A 81 -18.29 21.40 -4.61
N ARG A 82 -18.56 20.30 -3.90
CA ARG A 82 -19.88 19.69 -3.79
C ARG A 82 -20.79 20.39 -2.78
N SER A 83 -20.29 20.73 -1.61
CA SER A 83 -21.07 21.21 -0.46
C SER A 83 -20.76 22.64 -0.02
N GLY A 84 -19.71 23.23 -0.57
CA GLY A 84 -19.18 24.54 -0.12
C GLY A 84 -18.48 24.50 1.24
N ARG A 85 -18.36 23.32 1.87
CA ARG A 85 -17.77 23.17 3.20
C ARG A 85 -16.30 22.78 3.12
N TYR A 86 -15.45 23.57 3.73
CA TYR A 86 -14.02 23.26 3.85
C TYR A 86 -13.75 22.44 5.10
N VAL A 87 -13.60 21.12 4.95
CA VAL A 87 -13.47 20.17 6.06
C VAL A 87 -12.24 19.25 5.95
N PRO A 88 -11.03 19.80 5.69
CA PRO A 88 -9.82 18.97 5.51
C PRO A 88 -9.47 18.18 6.77
N GLY A 89 -9.72 18.73 7.95
CA GLY A 89 -9.50 18.03 9.23
C GLY A 89 -10.35 16.78 9.36
N LEU A 90 -11.61 16.81 8.92
CA LEU A 90 -12.49 15.64 8.93
C LEU A 90 -11.97 14.55 8.00
N MET A 91 -11.54 14.90 6.78
CA MET A 91 -10.97 13.94 5.82
C MET A 91 -9.70 13.29 6.35
N GLY A 92 -8.78 14.09 6.93
CA GLY A 92 -7.57 13.59 7.56
C GLY A 92 -7.84 12.67 8.76
N THR A 93 -8.84 13.01 9.58
CA THR A 93 -9.24 12.20 10.74
C THR A 93 -9.84 10.88 10.30
N LEU A 94 -10.73 10.86 9.31
CA LEU A 94 -11.30 9.64 8.76
C LEU A 94 -10.22 8.74 8.16
N PHE A 95 -9.30 9.30 7.38
CA PHE A 95 -8.17 8.56 6.84
C PHE A 95 -7.34 7.92 7.96
N SER A 96 -6.95 8.70 8.97
CA SER A 96 -6.14 8.21 10.09
C SER A 96 -6.88 7.17 10.92
N PHE A 97 -8.19 7.31 11.11
CA PHE A 97 -9.01 6.33 11.82
C PHE A 97 -9.02 4.99 11.10
N VAL A 98 -9.31 4.98 9.79
CA VAL A 98 -9.34 3.76 8.97
C VAL A 98 -7.95 3.12 8.91
N ASP A 99 -6.89 3.91 8.74
CA ASP A 99 -5.50 3.44 8.74
C ASP A 99 -5.16 2.72 10.06
N LYS A 100 -5.48 3.32 11.21
CA LYS A 100 -5.23 2.72 12.52
C LYS A 100 -6.06 1.47 12.76
N LEU A 101 -7.32 1.49 12.35
CA LEU A 101 -8.21 0.33 12.45
C LEU A 101 -7.64 -0.86 11.67
N ILE A 102 -7.27 -0.66 10.41
CA ILE A 102 -6.71 -1.73 9.56
C ILE A 102 -5.35 -2.18 10.08
N SER A 103 -4.47 -1.24 10.46
CA SER A 103 -3.15 -1.56 10.99
C SER A 103 -3.21 -2.38 12.28
N SER A 104 -4.23 -2.16 13.13
CA SER A 104 -4.43 -2.95 14.34
C SER A 104 -4.84 -4.40 14.08
N LEU A 105 -5.42 -4.69 12.92
CA LEU A 105 -5.79 -6.05 12.52
C LEU A 105 -4.60 -6.87 12.02
N ALA A 106 -3.51 -6.24 11.58
CA ALA A 106 -2.36 -6.94 11.01
C ALA A 106 -1.73 -7.95 11.99
N PRO A 107 -1.38 -7.62 13.25
CA PRO A 107 -0.85 -8.58 14.21
C PRO A 107 -1.85 -9.67 14.57
N LEU A 108 -3.15 -9.36 14.58
CA LEU A 108 -4.20 -10.35 14.82
C LEU A 108 -4.23 -11.41 13.72
N ILE A 109 -4.21 -10.98 12.45
CA ILE A 109 -4.19 -11.88 11.29
C ILE A 109 -2.92 -12.74 11.30
N ALA A 110 -1.77 -12.13 11.56
CA ALA A 110 -0.50 -12.85 11.64
C ALA A 110 -0.53 -13.89 12.77
N GLY A 111 -0.99 -13.51 13.97
CA GLY A 111 -1.12 -14.43 15.11
C GLY A 111 -2.07 -15.60 14.85
N LEU A 112 -3.22 -15.34 14.21
CA LEU A 112 -4.16 -16.39 13.83
C LEU A 112 -3.55 -17.38 12.84
N LEU A 113 -2.83 -16.91 11.83
CA LEU A 113 -2.18 -17.77 10.84
C LEU A 113 -1.07 -18.63 11.48
N PHE A 114 -0.26 -18.05 12.37
CA PHE A 114 0.73 -18.81 13.11
C PHE A 114 0.09 -19.82 14.08
N ALA A 115 -1.00 -19.46 14.75
CA ALA A 115 -1.74 -20.38 15.61
C ALA A 115 -2.31 -21.58 14.85
N MET A 116 -2.74 -21.41 13.59
CA MET A 116 -3.22 -22.50 12.73
C MET A 116 -2.13 -23.52 12.39
N VAL A 117 -0.86 -23.11 12.36
CA VAL A 117 0.29 -24.01 12.13
C VAL A 117 0.98 -24.47 13.41
N GLY A 118 0.33 -24.28 14.56
CA GLY A 118 0.76 -24.85 15.84
C GLY A 118 1.45 -23.87 16.80
N PHE A 119 1.68 -22.61 16.40
CA PHE A 119 2.30 -21.58 17.25
C PHE A 119 1.22 -20.80 18.00
N LYS A 120 0.70 -21.37 19.11
CA LYS A 120 -0.41 -20.75 19.89
C LYS A 120 0.09 -19.82 21.00
N ASP A 121 1.18 -20.19 21.64
CA ASP A 121 1.66 -19.48 22.84
C ASP A 121 2.87 -18.58 22.56
N THR A 122 3.67 -18.94 21.55
CA THR A 122 4.87 -18.19 21.16
C THR A 122 4.94 -18.07 19.64
N LEU A 123 5.38 -16.92 19.16
CA LEU A 123 5.64 -16.72 17.73
C LEU A 123 6.95 -17.44 17.31
N PRO A 124 7.07 -17.87 16.05
CA PRO A 124 8.31 -18.45 15.53
C PRO A 124 9.49 -17.48 15.70
N ASP A 125 10.63 -18.02 16.09
CA ASP A 125 11.91 -17.32 16.21
C ASP A 125 12.99 -17.97 15.34
N VAL A 126 14.21 -17.43 15.40
CA VAL A 126 15.37 -17.91 14.63
C VAL A 126 15.80 -19.36 14.95
N ASN A 127 15.40 -19.89 16.13
CA ASN A 127 15.69 -21.24 16.57
C ASN A 127 14.55 -22.21 16.26
N THR A 128 13.43 -21.71 15.72
CA THR A 128 12.26 -22.53 15.40
C THR A 128 12.59 -23.49 14.25
N PRO A 129 12.38 -24.80 14.42
CA PRO A 129 12.63 -25.77 13.36
C PRO A 129 11.82 -25.44 12.10
N TYR A 130 12.46 -25.58 10.95
CA TYR A 130 11.79 -25.42 9.67
C TYR A 130 10.68 -26.44 9.50
N THR A 131 9.49 -25.95 9.17
CA THR A 131 8.35 -26.81 8.73
C THR A 131 7.78 -26.23 7.44
N PRO A 132 7.32 -27.11 6.50
CA PRO A 132 6.70 -26.63 5.27
C PRO A 132 5.51 -25.71 5.51
N SER A 133 4.68 -26.01 6.52
CA SER A 133 3.53 -25.18 6.88
C SER A 133 3.95 -23.77 7.33
N LEU A 134 5.02 -23.65 8.13
CA LEU A 134 5.57 -22.38 8.54
C LEU A 134 6.09 -21.56 7.36
N HIS A 135 6.74 -22.26 6.40
CA HIS A 135 7.24 -21.62 5.19
C HIS A 135 6.09 -21.02 4.34
N TYR A 136 5.03 -21.81 4.08
CA TYR A 136 3.87 -21.32 3.31
C TYR A 136 3.17 -20.13 4.01
N VAL A 137 2.99 -20.19 5.33
CA VAL A 137 2.43 -19.08 6.10
C VAL A 137 3.33 -17.85 6.02
N GLY A 138 4.65 -18.01 6.12
CA GLY A 138 5.60 -16.90 5.96
C GLY A 138 5.52 -16.25 4.59
N VAL A 139 5.53 -17.04 3.52
CA VAL A 139 5.40 -16.53 2.14
C VAL A 139 4.05 -15.82 1.94
N PHE A 140 2.97 -16.37 2.48
CA PHE A 140 1.65 -15.75 2.39
C PHE A 140 1.58 -14.42 3.15
N LEU A 141 2.14 -14.34 4.36
CA LEU A 141 2.20 -13.11 5.14
C LEU A 141 3.06 -12.04 4.47
N CYS A 142 4.22 -12.41 3.95
CA CYS A 142 5.15 -11.46 3.35
C CYS A 142 4.69 -10.93 1.99
N TYR A 143 4.09 -11.78 1.16
CA TYR A 143 3.78 -11.44 -0.24
C TYR A 143 2.29 -11.57 -0.53
N GLY A 144 1.60 -12.60 -0.04
CA GLY A 144 0.19 -12.85 -0.33
C GLY A 144 -0.72 -11.73 0.17
N ILE A 145 -0.55 -11.28 1.40
CA ILE A 145 -1.34 -10.17 1.97
C ILE A 145 -1.08 -8.87 1.21
N VAL A 146 0.17 -8.61 0.82
CA VAL A 146 0.52 -7.41 0.02
C VAL A 146 -0.17 -7.46 -1.34
N ILE A 147 -0.14 -8.61 -2.02
CA ILE A 147 -0.84 -8.79 -3.30
C ILE A 147 -2.34 -8.56 -3.15
N LEU A 148 -2.98 -9.13 -2.11
CA LEU A 148 -4.40 -8.91 -1.82
C LEU A 148 -4.70 -7.43 -1.60
N GLY A 149 -3.89 -6.73 -0.82
CA GLY A 149 -4.04 -5.28 -0.60
C GLY A 149 -3.95 -4.47 -1.90
N LEU A 150 -2.99 -4.79 -2.76
CA LEU A 150 -2.84 -4.15 -4.07
C LEU A 150 -3.99 -4.46 -5.03
N ILE A 151 -4.56 -5.67 -4.98
CA ILE A 151 -5.77 -6.02 -5.74
C ILE A 151 -6.96 -5.19 -5.23
N CYS A 152 -7.17 -5.10 -3.93
CA CYS A 152 -8.21 -4.24 -3.34
C CYS A 152 -8.03 -2.77 -3.77
N ASN A 153 -6.79 -2.29 -3.84
CA ASN A 153 -6.49 -0.95 -4.33
C ASN A 153 -6.87 -0.78 -5.80
N LEU A 154 -6.57 -1.75 -6.68
CA LEU A 154 -7.01 -1.72 -8.09
C LEU A 154 -8.53 -1.68 -8.21
N VAL A 155 -9.23 -2.47 -7.41
CA VAL A 155 -10.71 -2.46 -7.36
C VAL A 155 -11.22 -1.10 -6.92
N ALA A 156 -10.66 -0.51 -5.86
CA ALA A 156 -11.02 0.83 -5.39
C ALA A 156 -10.79 1.90 -6.47
N MET A 157 -9.67 1.82 -7.19
CA MET A 157 -9.37 2.76 -8.29
C MET A 157 -10.33 2.67 -9.48
N LYS A 158 -10.99 1.54 -9.68
CA LYS A 158 -12.05 1.43 -10.69
C LYS A 158 -13.23 2.36 -10.38
N TYR A 159 -13.55 2.52 -9.11
CA TYR A 159 -14.67 3.35 -8.63
C TYR A 159 -14.25 4.78 -8.27
N TYR A 160 -12.98 5.12 -8.36
CA TYR A 160 -12.48 6.46 -8.04
C TYR A 160 -12.79 7.47 -9.14
N PRO A 161 -13.67 8.48 -8.89
CA PRO A 161 -14.19 9.37 -9.93
C PRO A 161 -13.29 10.57 -10.22
N LEU A 162 -12.32 10.89 -9.34
CA LEU A 162 -11.49 12.09 -9.43
C LEU A 162 -10.35 11.85 -10.43
N THR A 163 -10.66 12.01 -11.72
CA THR A 163 -9.64 12.02 -12.77
C THR A 163 -8.89 13.36 -12.77
N LYS A 164 -7.78 13.42 -13.50
CA LYS A 164 -7.00 14.66 -13.63
C LYS A 164 -7.85 15.80 -14.19
N GLU A 165 -8.62 15.52 -15.22
CA GLU A 165 -9.51 16.48 -15.88
C GLU A 165 -10.58 17.00 -14.92
N LYS A 166 -11.16 16.10 -14.12
CA LYS A 166 -12.17 16.47 -13.10
C LYS A 166 -11.56 17.31 -11.98
N MET A 167 -10.34 17.02 -11.58
CA MET A 167 -9.64 17.83 -10.57
C MET A 167 -9.28 19.23 -11.10
N GLU A 168 -8.91 19.37 -12.35
CA GLU A 168 -8.67 20.68 -12.97
C GLU A 168 -9.95 21.54 -13.01
N GLU A 169 -11.11 20.93 -13.32
CA GLU A 169 -12.43 21.57 -13.23
C GLU A 169 -12.73 22.05 -11.81
N ILE A 170 -12.57 21.17 -10.82
CA ILE A 170 -12.81 21.43 -9.39
C ILE A 170 -11.95 22.60 -8.92
N GLN A 171 -10.64 22.58 -9.21
CA GLN A 171 -9.71 23.63 -8.80
C GLN A 171 -10.08 24.99 -9.43
N THR A 172 -10.52 25.00 -10.68
CA THR A 172 -10.96 26.22 -11.36
C THR A 172 -12.21 26.81 -10.68
N GLU A 173 -13.18 25.97 -10.32
CA GLU A 173 -14.40 26.41 -9.64
C GLU A 173 -14.13 26.89 -8.21
N ILE A 174 -13.26 26.21 -7.48
CA ILE A 174 -12.82 26.66 -6.14
C ILE A 174 -12.13 28.02 -6.23
N ALA A 175 -11.27 28.24 -7.23
CA ALA A 175 -10.63 29.53 -7.44
C ALA A 175 -11.66 30.63 -7.71
N ARG A 176 -12.70 30.35 -8.49
CA ARG A 176 -13.81 31.28 -8.77
C ARG A 176 -14.58 31.62 -7.50
N ILE A 177 -14.95 30.64 -6.69
CA ILE A 177 -15.65 30.83 -5.41
C ILE A 177 -14.81 31.71 -4.45
N LYS A 178 -13.51 31.44 -4.36
CA LYS A 178 -12.60 32.25 -3.52
C LYS A 178 -12.54 33.71 -3.98
N ALA A 179 -12.44 33.94 -5.29
CA ALA A 179 -12.39 35.29 -5.86
C ALA A 179 -13.69 36.07 -5.56
N GLN A 180 -14.85 35.42 -5.70
CA GLN A 180 -16.15 36.03 -5.38
C GLN A 180 -16.27 36.39 -3.89
N ASN A 181 -15.84 35.50 -3.01
CA ASN A 181 -15.86 35.75 -1.55
C ASN A 181 -14.96 36.93 -1.15
N LEU A 182 -13.79 37.06 -1.76
CA LEU A 182 -12.89 38.21 -1.53
C LEU A 182 -13.54 39.52 -1.97
N GLN A 183 -14.15 39.58 -3.14
CA GLN A 183 -14.86 40.75 -3.63
C GLN A 183 -16.01 41.16 -2.70
N ASN A 184 -16.79 40.19 -2.22
CA ASN A 184 -17.88 40.46 -1.30
C ASN A 184 -17.39 40.98 0.08
N THR A 185 -16.18 40.61 0.49
CA THR A 185 -15.59 41.07 1.77
C THR A 185 -15.01 42.45 1.64
N GLU A 186 -14.52 42.87 0.45
CA GLU A 186 -14.00 44.23 0.16
C GLU A 186 -15.13 45.27 -0.03
N THR A 187 -16.34 44.79 -0.36
CA THR A 187 -17.52 45.65 -0.57
C THR A 187 -18.43 45.77 0.63
N ALA A 188 -18.15 45.07 1.73
CA ALA A 188 -18.89 45.10 3.01
C ALA A 188 -18.16 45.93 4.06
#